data_9dfe360d13ae53bfe937b5bc4d4f0579
#
_entry.id   9dfe360d13ae53bfe937b5bc4d4f0579
#
_cell.length_a   1.000
_cell.length_b   1.000
_cell.length_c   1.000
_cell.angle_alpha   90.00
_cell.angle_beta   90.00
_cell.angle_gamma   90.00
#
_symmetry.space_group_name_H-M   'P 1'
#
loop_
_entity.id
_entity.type
_entity.pdbx_description
1 polymer ?
#
loop_
_entity_poly.entity_id
_entity_poly.type
_entity_poly.pdbx_seq_one_letter_code
_entity_poly.pdbx_strand_id
1 'polypeptide(L)'
;TAQSMAEMGPYIVLAFVAAHFVTMFNWSNLGAIIAIHGAEGLKASNLPTPLLMMGIVLLTATINIFIGSASAKWAALAPILVPMLMLLGVSPETTTAAFRAGDQATNIVTPLMVYFPLILGFAQRYQKDFGVGSLMAVMVPYSIAFLIAGMVMILGWTALDLPLGPGTSVGYVLPTIGAAATP
;
A
#
# COMPACT_ATOMS: atom_id res chain seq x y z
N THR A 1 12.84 -16.86 24.02
CA THR A 1 12.31 -17.72 22.91
C THR A 1 10.83 -18.04 23.08
N ALA A 2 10.36 -18.61 24.21
CA ALA A 2 8.92 -18.91 24.41
C ALA A 2 8.05 -17.63 24.44
N GLN A 3 8.52 -16.58 25.09
CA GLN A 3 7.85 -15.30 25.17
C GLN A 3 7.76 -14.63 23.80
N SER A 4 8.83 -14.65 23.00
CA SER A 4 8.84 -14.12 21.63
C SER A 4 7.88 -14.91 20.71
N MET A 5 7.73 -16.21 20.91
CA MET A 5 6.75 -17.03 20.19
C MET A 5 5.30 -16.70 20.60
N ALA A 6 5.06 -16.43 21.88
CA ALA A 6 3.75 -16.00 22.36
C ALA A 6 3.34 -14.64 21.78
N GLU A 7 4.29 -13.73 21.62
CA GLU A 7 4.06 -12.42 20.99
C GLU A 7 3.72 -12.52 19.49
N MET A 8 4.06 -13.63 18.82
CA MET A 8 3.65 -13.91 17.45
C MET A 8 2.22 -14.47 17.31
N GLY A 9 1.59 -14.89 18.41
CA GLY A 9 0.24 -15.45 18.40
C GLY A 9 -0.79 -14.55 17.69
N PRO A 10 -0.92 -13.26 18.04
CA PRO A 10 -1.82 -12.34 17.36
C PRO A 10 -1.54 -12.18 15.87
N TYR A 11 -0.28 -12.23 15.47
CA TYR A 11 0.11 -12.17 14.06
C TYR A 11 -0.33 -13.42 13.28
N ILE A 12 -0.20 -14.60 13.87
CA ILE A 12 -0.64 -15.87 13.24
C ILE A 12 -2.16 -15.86 13.06
N VAL A 13 -2.91 -15.42 14.08
CA VAL A 13 -4.37 -15.29 14.00
C VAL A 13 -4.77 -14.28 12.92
N LEU A 14 -4.11 -13.13 12.87
CA LEU A 14 -4.35 -12.12 11.85
C LEU A 14 -4.08 -12.66 10.44
N ALA A 15 -2.96 -13.35 10.25
CA ALA A 15 -2.60 -13.95 8.97
C ALA A 15 -3.62 -15.01 8.52
N PHE A 16 -4.10 -15.83 9.46
CA PHE A 16 -5.14 -16.83 9.20
C PHE A 16 -6.46 -16.19 8.77
N VAL A 17 -6.92 -15.16 9.49
CA VAL A 17 -8.16 -14.43 9.15
C VAL A 17 -8.01 -13.71 7.81
N ALA A 18 -6.87 -13.08 7.56
CA ALA A 18 -6.58 -12.41 6.29
C ALA A 18 -6.58 -13.40 5.11
N ALA A 19 -5.98 -14.59 5.29
CA ALA A 19 -5.98 -15.64 4.26
C ALA A 19 -7.41 -16.14 3.96
N HIS A 20 -8.26 -16.30 4.97
CA HIS A 20 -9.67 -16.63 4.80
C HIS A 20 -10.42 -15.55 4.03
N PHE A 21 -10.23 -14.29 4.41
CA PHE A 21 -10.83 -13.15 3.72
C PHE A 21 -10.45 -13.14 2.23
N VAL A 22 -9.16 -13.26 1.92
CA VAL A 22 -8.67 -13.27 0.52
C VAL A 22 -9.26 -14.46 -0.26
N THR A 23 -9.33 -15.63 0.36
CA THR A 23 -9.90 -16.83 -0.28
C THR A 23 -11.40 -16.65 -0.58
N MET A 24 -12.18 -16.17 0.37
CA MET A 24 -13.61 -15.88 0.18
C MET A 24 -13.85 -14.78 -0.84
N PHE A 25 -13.02 -13.73 -0.80
CA PHE A 25 -13.07 -12.62 -1.73
C PHE A 25 -12.80 -13.05 -3.17
N ASN A 26 -11.81 -13.93 -3.38
CA ASN A 26 -11.52 -14.51 -4.70
C ASN A 26 -12.63 -15.47 -5.13
N TRP A 27 -13.14 -16.31 -4.23
CA TRP A 27 -14.21 -17.26 -4.55
C TRP A 27 -15.52 -16.56 -4.91
N SER A 28 -15.86 -15.45 -4.27
CA SER A 28 -17.04 -14.64 -4.56
C SER A 28 -16.94 -13.84 -5.86
N ASN A 29 -15.79 -13.81 -6.52
CA ASN A 29 -15.47 -12.92 -7.66
C ASN A 29 -15.69 -11.41 -7.39
N LEU A 30 -15.88 -11.03 -6.12
CA LEU A 30 -16.11 -9.64 -5.73
C LEU A 30 -14.91 -8.75 -6.11
N GLY A 31 -13.69 -9.30 -5.98
CA GLY A 31 -12.48 -8.62 -6.39
C GLY A 31 -12.47 -8.25 -7.87
N ALA A 32 -12.85 -9.20 -8.73
CA ALA A 32 -12.93 -8.97 -10.18
C ALA A 32 -14.02 -7.95 -10.53
N ILE A 33 -15.19 -8.04 -9.91
CA ILE A 33 -16.29 -7.09 -10.13
C ILE A 33 -15.88 -5.67 -9.74
N ILE A 34 -15.31 -5.49 -8.55
CA ILE A 34 -14.83 -4.18 -8.06
C ILE A 34 -13.71 -3.65 -8.95
N ALA A 35 -12.77 -4.53 -9.37
CA ALA A 35 -11.67 -4.13 -10.23
C ALA A 35 -12.14 -3.64 -11.60
N ILE A 36 -13.10 -4.33 -12.23
CA ILE A 36 -13.65 -3.95 -13.54
C ILE A 36 -14.40 -2.61 -13.44
N HIS A 37 -15.36 -2.50 -12.52
CA HIS A 37 -16.12 -1.25 -12.35
C HIS A 37 -15.25 -0.10 -11.86
N GLY A 38 -14.27 -0.36 -11.01
CA GLY A 38 -13.27 0.62 -10.57
C GLY A 38 -12.41 1.11 -11.73
N ALA A 39 -11.94 0.20 -12.60
CA ALA A 39 -11.18 0.55 -13.79
C ALA A 39 -12.01 1.36 -14.80
N GLU A 40 -13.29 1.00 -15.02
CA GLU A 40 -14.21 1.75 -15.87
C GLU A 40 -14.42 3.18 -15.35
N GLY A 41 -14.65 3.34 -14.04
CA GLY A 41 -14.79 4.64 -13.40
C GLY A 41 -13.53 5.50 -13.50
N LEU A 42 -12.35 4.90 -13.27
CA LEU A 42 -11.06 5.58 -13.43
C LEU A 42 -10.77 5.93 -14.90
N LYS A 43 -11.12 5.05 -15.85
CA LYS A 43 -10.98 5.29 -17.28
C LYS A 43 -11.86 6.44 -17.75
N ALA A 44 -13.09 6.55 -17.21
CA ALA A 44 -14.01 7.66 -17.48
C ALA A 44 -13.48 9.00 -16.95
N SER A 45 -12.63 9.01 -15.92
CA SER A 45 -12.02 10.22 -15.38
C SER A 45 -10.91 10.82 -16.25
N ASN A 46 -10.41 10.08 -17.25
CA ASN A 46 -9.33 10.49 -18.15
C ASN A 46 -8.05 10.98 -17.44
N LEU A 47 -7.80 10.49 -16.24
CA LEU A 47 -6.63 10.89 -15.47
C LEU A 47 -5.36 10.24 -16.05
N PRO A 48 -4.27 11.00 -16.24
CA PRO A 48 -2.99 10.44 -16.66
C PRO A 48 -2.42 9.52 -15.58
N THR A 49 -1.67 8.48 -16.00
CA THR A 49 -1.10 7.46 -15.11
C THR A 49 -0.35 8.03 -13.90
N PRO A 50 0.49 9.07 -14.02
CA PRO A 50 1.17 9.64 -12.86
C PRO A 50 0.20 10.17 -11.80
N LEU A 51 -0.91 10.78 -12.23
CA LEU A 51 -1.91 11.32 -11.31
C LEU A 51 -2.72 10.21 -10.62
N LEU A 52 -3.00 9.10 -11.33
CA LEU A 52 -3.58 7.91 -10.74
C LEU A 52 -2.67 7.33 -9.65
N MET A 53 -1.37 7.25 -9.92
CA MET A 53 -0.39 6.76 -8.93
C MET A 53 -0.34 7.64 -7.68
N MET A 54 -0.40 8.96 -7.84
CA MET A 54 -0.52 9.88 -6.69
C MET A 54 -1.80 9.62 -5.88
N GLY A 55 -2.92 9.33 -6.55
CA GLY A 55 -4.16 8.92 -5.89
C GLY A 55 -4.00 7.65 -5.06
N ILE A 56 -3.30 6.64 -5.57
CA ILE A 56 -2.99 5.40 -4.83
C ILE A 56 -2.09 5.67 -3.63
N VAL A 57 -1.07 6.51 -3.78
CA VAL A 57 -0.19 6.93 -2.66
C VAL A 57 -1.02 7.57 -1.54
N LEU A 58 -1.89 8.52 -1.87
CA LEU A 58 -2.74 9.21 -0.90
C LEU A 58 -3.77 8.27 -0.25
N LEU A 59 -4.41 7.41 -1.03
CA LEU A 59 -5.33 6.40 -0.53
C LEU A 59 -4.65 5.49 0.48
N THR A 60 -3.47 4.98 0.13
CA THR A 60 -2.71 4.07 0.99
C THR A 60 -2.22 4.76 2.25
N ALA A 61 -1.73 5.98 2.15
CA ALA A 61 -1.34 6.80 3.29
C ALA A 61 -2.50 7.03 4.27
N THR A 62 -3.69 7.29 3.74
CA THR A 62 -4.90 7.48 4.55
C THR A 62 -5.31 6.19 5.26
N ILE A 63 -5.37 5.06 4.54
CA ILE A 63 -5.72 3.75 5.11
C ILE A 63 -4.70 3.32 6.17
N ASN A 64 -3.43 3.66 5.98
CA ASN A 64 -2.36 3.31 6.91
C ASN A 64 -2.52 3.91 8.32
N ILE A 65 -3.21 5.02 8.45
CA ILE A 65 -3.50 5.63 9.76
C ILE A 65 -4.38 4.69 10.60
N PHE A 66 -5.27 3.94 9.94
CA PHE A 66 -6.26 3.06 10.58
C PHE A 66 -5.81 1.60 10.66
N ILE A 67 -4.91 1.17 9.78
CA ILE A 67 -4.44 -0.22 9.72
C ILE A 67 -2.92 -0.24 9.71
N GLY A 68 -2.29 -0.48 10.86
CA GLY A 68 -0.84 -0.46 11.03
C GLY A 68 -0.07 -1.59 10.33
N SER A 69 -0.74 -2.71 9.99
CA SER A 69 -0.09 -3.86 9.35
C SER A 69 -0.02 -3.70 7.83
N ALA A 70 1.18 -3.51 7.29
CA ALA A 70 1.44 -3.42 5.85
C ALA A 70 1.01 -4.69 5.09
N SER A 71 1.30 -5.88 5.67
CA SER A 71 0.93 -7.17 5.06
C SER A 71 -0.58 -7.38 5.02
N ALA A 72 -1.31 -7.04 6.09
CA ALA A 72 -2.76 -7.15 6.12
C ALA A 72 -3.42 -6.19 5.13
N LYS A 73 -2.94 -4.95 5.03
CA LYS A 73 -3.41 -3.98 4.04
C LYS A 73 -3.18 -4.47 2.61
N TRP A 74 -1.97 -4.95 2.33
CA TRP A 74 -1.65 -5.46 1.00
C TRP A 74 -2.50 -6.68 0.64
N ALA A 75 -2.68 -7.62 1.56
CA ALA A 75 -3.54 -8.77 1.34
C ALA A 75 -5.00 -8.40 1.01
N ALA A 76 -5.51 -7.32 1.62
CA ALA A 76 -6.87 -6.83 1.37
C ALA A 76 -6.97 -6.00 0.07
N LEU A 77 -5.97 -5.18 -0.24
CA LEU A 77 -6.03 -4.21 -1.33
C LEU A 77 -5.48 -4.77 -2.66
N ALA A 78 -4.47 -5.63 -2.64
CA ALA A 78 -3.84 -6.14 -3.85
C ALA A 78 -4.81 -6.85 -4.80
N PRO A 79 -5.76 -7.70 -4.34
CA PRO A 79 -6.72 -8.35 -5.22
C PRO A 79 -7.64 -7.38 -5.97
N ILE A 80 -7.73 -6.14 -5.50
CA ILE A 80 -8.53 -5.08 -6.11
C ILE A 80 -7.64 -4.16 -6.95
N LEU A 81 -6.62 -3.57 -6.32
CA LEU A 81 -5.79 -2.54 -6.94
C LEU A 81 -4.97 -3.05 -8.13
N VAL A 82 -4.37 -4.25 -7.99
CA VAL A 82 -3.49 -4.78 -9.04
C VAL A 82 -4.27 -5.04 -10.33
N PRO A 83 -5.34 -5.86 -10.36
CA PRO A 83 -6.07 -6.11 -11.60
C PRO A 83 -6.75 -4.83 -12.14
N MET A 84 -7.25 -3.95 -11.28
CA MET A 84 -7.85 -2.68 -11.68
C MET A 84 -6.84 -1.80 -12.44
N LEU A 85 -5.64 -1.64 -11.93
CA LEU A 85 -4.60 -0.82 -12.55
C LEU A 85 -3.97 -1.50 -13.78
N MET A 86 -3.89 -2.84 -13.79
CA MET A 86 -3.49 -3.59 -14.99
C MET A 86 -4.46 -3.36 -16.15
N LEU A 87 -5.77 -3.29 -15.91
CA LEU A 87 -6.77 -2.93 -16.92
C LEU A 87 -6.61 -1.50 -17.45
N LEU A 88 -5.96 -0.63 -16.69
CA LEU A 88 -5.58 0.72 -17.10
C LEU A 88 -4.18 0.80 -17.73
N GLY A 89 -3.51 -0.33 -17.92
CA GLY A 89 -2.19 -0.42 -18.52
C GLY A 89 -1.03 -0.12 -17.57
N VAL A 90 -1.26 -0.19 -16.26
CA VAL A 90 -0.20 0.00 -15.23
C VAL A 90 0.31 -1.35 -14.74
N SER A 91 1.63 -1.48 -14.62
CA SER A 91 2.23 -2.74 -14.18
C SER A 91 1.98 -3.01 -12.68
N PRO A 92 1.95 -4.30 -12.26
CA PRO A 92 1.85 -4.69 -10.85
C PRO A 92 2.97 -4.10 -10.00
N GLU A 93 4.17 -3.98 -10.56
CA GLU A 93 5.35 -3.41 -9.90
C GLU A 93 5.15 -1.93 -9.59
N THR A 94 4.65 -1.16 -10.55
CA THR A 94 4.31 0.26 -10.37
C THR A 94 3.20 0.44 -9.34
N THR A 95 2.18 -0.41 -9.37
CA THR A 95 1.10 -0.43 -8.38
C THR A 95 1.65 -0.69 -6.98
N THR A 96 2.54 -1.66 -6.83
CA THR A 96 3.18 -2.02 -5.56
C THR A 96 4.07 -0.88 -5.05
N ALA A 97 4.82 -0.23 -5.94
CA ALA A 97 5.67 0.89 -5.58
C ALA A 97 4.85 2.08 -5.06
N ALA A 98 3.75 2.44 -5.73
CA ALA A 98 2.85 3.50 -5.29
C ALA A 98 2.20 3.18 -3.93
N PHE A 99 1.73 1.93 -3.75
CA PHE A 99 1.23 1.46 -2.46
C PHE A 99 2.27 1.62 -1.35
N ARG A 100 3.51 1.19 -1.58
CA ARG A 100 4.59 1.28 -0.59
C ARG A 100 5.00 2.72 -0.28
N ALA A 101 4.99 3.60 -1.26
CA ALA A 101 5.29 5.02 -1.05
C ALA A 101 4.28 5.68 -0.09
N GLY A 102 2.99 5.36 -0.21
CA GLY A 102 1.97 5.84 0.72
C GLY A 102 2.05 5.17 2.11
N ASP A 103 2.25 3.86 2.13
CA ASP A 103 2.35 3.06 3.36
C ASP A 103 3.48 3.57 4.27
N GLN A 104 4.69 3.73 3.74
CA GLN A 104 5.85 4.15 4.53
C GLN A 104 5.73 5.58 5.09
N ALA A 105 5.07 6.49 4.37
CA ALA A 105 5.02 7.89 4.73
C ALA A 105 4.29 8.14 6.06
N THR A 106 3.27 7.35 6.36
CA THR A 106 2.42 7.51 7.55
C THR A 106 2.70 6.51 8.67
N ASN A 107 3.62 5.56 8.45
CA ASN A 107 4.03 4.59 9.47
C ASN A 107 4.59 5.26 10.73
N ILE A 108 5.27 6.39 10.59
CA ILE A 108 5.88 7.12 11.72
C ILE A 108 4.86 7.86 12.58
N VAL A 109 3.65 8.09 12.07
CA VAL A 109 2.58 8.82 12.78
C VAL A 109 1.56 7.88 13.40
N THR A 110 1.34 6.69 12.81
CA THR A 110 0.29 5.79 13.30
C THR A 110 0.68 5.16 14.65
N PRO A 111 -0.18 5.28 15.69
CA PRO A 111 0.06 4.64 16.99
C PRO A 111 -0.08 3.11 16.95
N LEU A 112 -0.55 2.56 15.82
CA LEU A 112 -0.76 1.12 15.61
C LEU A 112 0.53 0.38 15.23
N MET A 113 1.64 1.09 15.01
CA MET A 113 2.94 0.47 14.78
C MET A 113 3.51 -0.13 16.06
N VAL A 114 4.03 -1.34 15.95
CA VAL A 114 4.59 -2.10 17.08
C VAL A 114 5.75 -1.38 17.80
N TYR A 115 6.45 -0.49 17.12
CA TYR A 115 7.55 0.29 17.69
C TYR A 115 7.11 1.58 18.38
N PHE A 116 5.86 2.01 18.17
CA PHE A 116 5.36 3.27 18.70
C PHE A 116 5.43 3.35 20.24
N PRO A 117 4.99 2.32 21.00
CA PRO A 117 5.13 2.33 22.46
C PRO A 117 6.58 2.37 22.94
N LEU A 118 7.49 1.74 22.20
CA LEU A 118 8.91 1.74 22.51
C LEU A 118 9.50 3.16 22.37
N ILE A 119 9.22 3.83 21.26
CA ILE A 119 9.65 5.21 21.00
C ILE A 119 9.08 6.15 22.05
N LEU A 120 7.79 5.99 22.39
CA LEU A 120 7.14 6.77 23.43
C LEU A 120 7.82 6.58 24.80
N GLY A 121 8.14 5.34 25.17
CA GLY A 121 8.84 5.03 26.41
C GLY A 121 10.24 5.68 26.47
N PHE A 122 10.96 5.75 25.36
CA PHE A 122 12.23 6.50 25.30
C PHE A 122 12.01 8.00 25.43
N ALA A 123 11.04 8.58 24.76
CA ALA A 123 10.73 10.00 24.85
C ALA A 123 10.36 10.43 26.27
N GLN A 124 9.61 9.60 27.01
CA GLN A 124 9.20 9.83 28.40
C GLN A 124 10.37 9.83 29.39
N ARG A 125 11.53 9.27 29.04
CA ARG A 125 12.74 9.38 29.86
C ARG A 125 13.28 10.82 29.91
N TYR A 126 13.04 11.59 28.86
CA TYR A 126 13.49 12.99 28.75
C TYR A 126 12.38 13.95 29.17
N GLN A 127 11.14 13.66 28.88
CA GLN A 127 9.98 14.47 29.22
C GLN A 127 8.84 13.57 29.73
N LYS A 128 8.61 13.57 31.03
CA LYS A 128 7.68 12.66 31.71
C LYS A 128 6.23 12.77 31.22
N ASP A 129 5.81 13.98 30.83
CA ASP A 129 4.45 14.28 30.35
C ASP A 129 4.30 14.08 28.84
N PHE A 130 5.29 13.46 28.17
CA PHE A 130 5.26 13.23 26.74
C PHE A 130 4.26 12.11 26.41
N GLY A 131 3.14 12.49 25.79
CA GLY A 131 2.03 11.58 25.46
C GLY A 131 2.06 11.11 24.01
N VAL A 132 1.13 10.18 23.69
CA VAL A 132 0.89 9.68 22.33
C VAL A 132 0.64 10.82 21.34
N GLY A 133 -0.22 11.78 21.71
CA GLY A 133 -0.52 12.94 20.86
C GLY A 133 0.67 13.83 20.61
N SER A 134 1.55 14.01 21.62
CA SER A 134 2.79 14.80 21.48
C SER A 134 3.74 14.13 20.49
N LEU A 135 3.90 12.80 20.58
CA LEU A 135 4.73 12.04 19.65
C LEU A 135 4.20 12.14 18.21
N MET A 136 2.89 11.93 18.04
CA MET A 136 2.24 12.07 16.73
C MET A 136 2.45 13.49 16.16
N ALA A 137 2.22 14.53 16.98
CA ALA A 137 2.37 15.93 16.55
C ALA A 137 3.78 16.24 16.06
N VAL A 138 4.81 15.72 16.75
CA VAL A 138 6.21 15.89 16.35
C VAL A 138 6.52 15.14 15.05
N MET A 139 5.87 14.00 14.81
CA MET A 139 6.12 13.15 13.63
C MET A 139 5.35 13.59 12.39
N VAL A 140 4.23 14.33 12.52
CA VAL A 140 3.41 14.79 11.39
C VAL A 140 4.21 15.56 10.32
N PRO A 141 5.07 16.55 10.64
CA PRO A 141 5.84 17.26 9.61
C PRO A 141 6.75 16.34 8.79
N TYR A 142 7.37 15.35 9.46
CA TYR A 142 8.21 14.36 8.77
C TYR A 142 7.37 13.44 7.88
N SER A 143 6.20 13.01 8.35
CA SER A 143 5.26 12.22 7.56
C SER A 143 4.83 12.96 6.30
N ILE A 144 4.50 14.25 6.41
CA ILE A 144 4.15 15.09 5.26
C ILE A 144 5.33 15.20 4.29
N ALA A 145 6.54 15.42 4.81
CA ALA A 145 7.74 15.50 3.98
C ALA A 145 8.01 14.18 3.23
N PHE A 146 7.89 13.03 3.90
CA PHE A 146 8.02 11.72 3.27
C PHE A 146 6.91 11.45 2.25
N LEU A 147 5.68 11.88 2.53
CA LEU A 147 4.57 11.75 1.59
C LEU A 147 4.82 12.55 0.31
N ILE A 148 5.24 13.81 0.45
CA ILE A 148 5.60 14.66 -0.69
C ILE A 148 6.76 14.06 -1.46
N ALA A 149 7.83 13.65 -0.79
CA ALA A 149 8.99 13.03 -1.43
C ALA A 149 8.61 11.74 -2.17
N GLY A 150 7.78 10.88 -1.56
CA GLY A 150 7.26 9.67 -2.17
C GLY A 150 6.39 9.97 -3.41
N MET A 151 5.52 10.95 -3.33
CA MET A 151 4.71 11.38 -4.49
C MET A 151 5.57 11.94 -5.62
N VAL A 152 6.54 12.80 -5.33
CA VAL A 152 7.47 13.34 -6.33
C VAL A 152 8.28 12.23 -6.96
N MET A 153 8.75 11.27 -6.18
CA MET A 153 9.51 10.13 -6.67
C MET A 153 8.66 9.26 -7.60
N ILE A 154 7.46 8.86 -7.20
CA ILE A 154 6.55 8.05 -8.03
C ILE A 154 6.16 8.81 -9.30
N LEU A 155 5.85 10.10 -9.19
CA LEU A 155 5.50 10.95 -10.32
C LEU A 155 6.67 11.07 -11.30
N GLY A 156 7.88 11.33 -10.81
CA GLY A 156 9.08 11.42 -11.64
C GLY A 156 9.40 10.10 -12.34
N TRP A 157 9.33 8.97 -11.59
CA TRP A 157 9.61 7.64 -12.12
C TRP A 157 8.63 7.22 -13.21
N THR A 158 7.34 7.44 -12.97
CA THR A 158 6.27 7.11 -13.94
C THR A 158 6.23 8.07 -15.12
N ALA A 159 6.57 9.35 -14.93
CA ALA A 159 6.61 10.33 -16.03
C ALA A 159 7.82 10.13 -16.96
N LEU A 160 8.94 9.64 -16.43
CA LEU A 160 10.16 9.33 -17.18
C LEU A 160 10.17 7.89 -17.72
N ASP A 161 9.14 7.11 -17.47
CA ASP A 161 9.00 5.69 -17.85
C ASP A 161 10.21 4.84 -17.44
N LEU A 162 10.73 5.09 -16.23
CA LEU A 162 11.90 4.40 -15.70
C LEU A 162 11.52 3.01 -15.15
N PRO A 163 12.33 1.96 -15.44
CA PRO A 163 12.06 0.62 -14.94
C PRO A 163 12.18 0.56 -13.41
N LEU A 164 11.26 -0.12 -12.75
CA LEU A 164 11.27 -0.35 -11.30
C LEU A 164 12.09 -1.57 -10.88
N GLY A 165 12.63 -2.30 -11.86
CA GLY A 165 13.49 -3.46 -11.65
C GLY A 165 13.99 -4.03 -12.96
N PRO A 166 14.89 -5.04 -12.93
CA PRO A 166 15.38 -5.68 -14.14
C PRO A 166 14.24 -6.31 -14.95
N GLY A 167 14.07 -5.87 -16.19
CA GLY A 167 13.03 -6.40 -17.10
C GLY A 167 11.60 -5.96 -16.81
N THR A 168 11.40 -4.97 -15.91
CA THR A 168 10.06 -4.41 -15.63
C THR A 168 9.86 -3.10 -16.40
N SER A 169 8.60 -2.83 -16.78
CA SER A 169 8.18 -1.55 -17.35
C SER A 169 7.15 -0.89 -16.44
N VAL A 170 6.98 0.43 -16.56
CA VAL A 170 5.92 1.16 -15.86
C VAL A 170 4.55 0.75 -16.41
N GLY A 171 4.46 0.56 -17.73
CA GLY A 171 3.26 0.13 -18.42
C GLY A 171 3.06 -1.38 -18.40
N TYR A 172 1.81 -1.81 -18.51
CA TYR A 172 1.40 -3.20 -18.66
C TYR A 172 0.60 -3.37 -19.94
N VAL A 173 1.02 -4.30 -20.78
CA VAL A 173 0.29 -4.68 -21.98
C VAL A 173 -0.53 -5.93 -21.65
N LEU A 174 -1.85 -5.81 -21.73
CA LEU A 174 -2.74 -6.96 -21.55
C LEU A 174 -2.41 -8.01 -22.61
N PRO A 175 -2.21 -9.28 -22.25
CA PRO A 175 -2.03 -10.34 -23.23
C PRO A 175 -3.28 -10.41 -24.12
N THR A 176 -3.08 -10.22 -25.42
CA THR A 176 -4.15 -10.42 -26.41
C THR A 176 -4.60 -11.86 -26.36
N ILE A 177 -5.88 -12.08 -26.07
CA ILE A 177 -6.52 -13.40 -26.14
C ILE A 177 -6.41 -13.87 -27.60
N GLY A 178 -5.39 -14.66 -27.92
CA GLY A 178 -5.13 -15.14 -29.27
C GLY A 178 -3.66 -15.40 -29.62
N ALA A 179 -2.70 -14.91 -28.82
CA ALA A 179 -1.27 -15.12 -29.10
C ALA A 179 -0.66 -16.37 -28.41
N ALA A 180 -1.46 -17.19 -27.78
CA ALA A 180 -1.03 -18.44 -27.19
C ALA A 180 -1.48 -19.62 -28.07
N ALA A 181 -0.80 -19.84 -29.18
CA ALA A 181 -0.64 -21.13 -29.86
C ALA A 181 -0.01 -20.94 -31.26
N THR A 182 1.29 -20.67 -31.29
CA THR A 182 2.12 -21.19 -32.39
C THR A 182 3.19 -22.06 -31.78
N PRO A 183 3.23 -23.35 -32.13
CA PRO A 183 4.20 -24.31 -31.56
C PRO A 183 5.63 -23.99 -31.97
#